data_b844dd55648c318d158597ac6a6d7d7c
#
_entry.id   b844dd55648c318d158597ac6a6d7d7c
#
_cell.length_a   1.000
_cell.length_b   1.000
_cell.length_c   1.000
_cell.angle_alpha   90.00
_cell.angle_beta   90.00
_cell.angle_gamma   90.00
#
_symmetry.space_group_name_H-M   'P 1'
#
loop_
_entity.id
_entity.type
_entity.pdbx_description
1 polymer ?
#
loop_
_entity_poly.entity_id
_entity_poly.type
_entity_poly.pdbx_seq_one_letter_code
_entity_poly.pdbx_strand_id
1 'polypeptide(L)'
;EVERHLSLDYAPPCSLCHEKGNTGSGTVITPFGWAMRGKGLVVEDDKSVGAALDAMKAANADSDGDGVTDVAELTAGTDPNNPGPVKLPSGEQPGYGCGGSAPDPTRREGYLPPLAILALFAFRRLSRRGGASS
;
A
#
# COMPACT_ATOMS: atom_id res chain seq x y z
N GLU A 1 0.23 -14.28 -4.63
CA GLU A 1 0.69 -15.68 -4.53
C GLU A 1 1.21 -16.00 -3.13
N VAL A 2 2.06 -15.17 -2.50
CA VAL A 2 2.55 -15.35 -1.13
C VAL A 2 1.39 -15.56 -0.14
N GLU A 3 0.40 -14.67 -0.17
CA GLU A 3 -0.83 -14.75 0.64
C GLU A 3 -1.50 -16.12 0.51
N ARG A 4 -1.72 -16.57 -0.72
CA ARG A 4 -2.40 -17.84 -1.01
C ARG A 4 -1.59 -19.05 -0.54
N HIS A 5 -0.28 -19.04 -0.79
CA HIS A 5 0.60 -20.17 -0.46
C HIS A 5 0.73 -20.36 1.06
N LEU A 6 0.87 -19.27 1.80
CA LEU A 6 1.00 -19.29 3.26
C LEU A 6 -0.35 -19.19 4.00
N SER A 7 -1.48 -19.08 3.28
CA SER A 7 -2.83 -18.92 3.85
C SER A 7 -2.90 -17.73 4.83
N LEU A 8 -2.31 -16.59 4.43
CA LEU A 8 -2.34 -15.38 5.23
C LEU A 8 -3.73 -14.74 5.18
N ASP A 9 -4.10 -14.03 6.23
CA ASP A 9 -5.35 -13.25 6.31
C ASP A 9 -5.20 -11.82 5.76
N TYR A 10 -4.04 -11.50 5.18
CA TYR A 10 -3.70 -10.22 4.59
C TYR A 10 -2.88 -10.40 3.30
N ALA A 11 -2.91 -9.41 2.41
CA ALA A 11 -2.07 -9.39 1.22
C ALA A 11 -0.75 -8.66 1.51
N PRO A 12 0.40 -9.35 1.46
CA PRO A 12 1.69 -8.70 1.63
C PRO A 12 1.92 -7.62 0.55
N PRO A 13 2.49 -6.45 0.90
CA PRO A 13 2.74 -5.38 -0.04
C PRO A 13 3.82 -5.76 -1.07
N CYS A 14 3.83 -5.10 -2.23
CA CYS A 14 4.86 -5.33 -3.23
C CYS A 14 6.27 -4.97 -2.73
N SER A 15 6.37 -4.06 -1.75
CA SER A 15 7.62 -3.68 -1.11
C SER A 15 8.27 -4.80 -0.28
N LEU A 16 7.56 -5.88 -0.01
CA LEU A 16 8.13 -7.08 0.60
C LEU A 16 9.31 -7.61 -0.22
N CYS A 17 9.17 -7.68 -1.54
CA CYS A 17 10.19 -8.21 -2.46
C CYS A 17 10.84 -7.11 -3.29
N HIS A 18 10.07 -6.09 -3.67
CA HIS A 18 10.48 -5.08 -4.64
C HIS A 18 10.93 -3.79 -3.99
N GLU A 19 12.01 -3.19 -4.47
CA GLU A 19 12.50 -1.90 -3.99
C GLU A 19 11.39 -0.85 -4.05
N LYS A 20 11.04 -0.28 -2.89
CA LYS A 20 9.99 0.76 -2.75
C LYS A 20 8.63 0.36 -3.34
N GLY A 21 8.36 -0.96 -3.45
CA GLY A 21 7.12 -1.46 -4.05
C GLY A 21 7.02 -1.35 -5.57
N ASN A 22 8.08 -0.89 -6.26
CA ASN A 22 8.09 -0.78 -7.70
C ASN A 22 8.28 -2.17 -8.34
N THR A 23 7.26 -2.67 -9.02
CA THR A 23 7.33 -3.93 -9.74
C THR A 23 8.01 -3.76 -11.10
N GLY A 24 8.84 -4.72 -11.49
CA GLY A 24 9.54 -4.70 -12.77
C GLY A 24 10.81 -5.55 -12.74
N SER A 25 11.42 -5.72 -13.90
CA SER A 25 12.67 -6.47 -14.01
C SER A 25 13.77 -5.80 -13.20
N GLY A 26 14.46 -6.58 -12.37
CA GLY A 26 15.58 -6.11 -11.56
C GLY A 26 15.22 -5.41 -10.25
N THR A 27 13.94 -5.27 -9.91
CA THR A 27 13.50 -4.58 -8.69
C THR A 27 13.34 -5.48 -7.45
N VAL A 28 13.44 -6.79 -7.60
CA VAL A 28 13.41 -7.77 -6.48
C VAL A 28 14.78 -7.78 -5.81
N ILE A 29 15.00 -6.81 -4.93
CA ILE A 29 16.30 -6.53 -4.30
C ILE A 29 16.23 -6.26 -2.79
N THR A 30 15.06 -6.41 -2.17
CA THR A 30 14.98 -6.42 -0.69
C THR A 30 15.72 -7.63 -0.12
N PRO A 31 16.13 -7.65 1.16
CA PRO A 31 16.73 -8.84 1.78
C PRO A 31 15.91 -10.11 1.55
N PHE A 32 14.61 -10.06 1.85
CA PHE A 32 13.67 -11.14 1.59
C PHE A 32 13.59 -11.50 0.10
N GLY A 33 13.50 -10.49 -0.78
CA GLY A 33 13.47 -10.71 -2.23
C GLY A 33 14.74 -11.40 -2.75
N TRP A 34 15.91 -11.05 -2.25
CA TRP A 34 17.16 -11.73 -2.55
C TRP A 34 17.17 -13.17 -2.06
N ALA A 35 16.70 -13.42 -0.83
CA ALA A 35 16.59 -14.78 -0.29
C ALA A 35 15.66 -15.64 -1.16
N MET A 36 14.50 -15.12 -1.57
CA MET A 36 13.58 -15.78 -2.50
C MET A 36 14.24 -16.16 -3.82
N ARG A 37 15.01 -15.23 -4.42
CA ARG A 37 15.77 -15.51 -5.65
C ARG A 37 16.80 -16.60 -5.45
N GLY A 38 17.50 -16.59 -4.32
CA GLY A 38 18.45 -17.63 -3.94
C GLY A 38 17.80 -19.00 -3.73
N LYS A 39 16.50 -19.06 -3.52
CA LYS A 39 15.70 -20.28 -3.30
C LYS A 39 14.87 -20.70 -4.52
N GLY A 40 15.10 -20.09 -5.68
CA GLY A 40 14.49 -20.52 -6.92
C GLY A 40 13.33 -19.69 -7.42
N LEU A 41 13.15 -18.46 -6.91
CA LEU A 41 12.20 -17.52 -7.50
C LEU A 41 12.63 -17.19 -8.94
N VAL A 42 11.71 -17.40 -9.90
CA VAL A 42 11.92 -17.15 -11.33
C VAL A 42 11.03 -16.00 -11.79
N VAL A 43 11.57 -15.12 -12.63
CA VAL A 43 10.85 -13.98 -13.21
C VAL A 43 9.68 -14.49 -14.05
N GLU A 44 8.52 -13.87 -13.90
CA GLU A 44 7.27 -14.19 -14.62
C GLU A 44 6.75 -15.62 -14.43
N ASP A 45 7.18 -16.30 -13.36
CA ASP A 45 6.66 -17.62 -12.98
C ASP A 45 6.07 -17.59 -11.56
N ASP A 46 4.77 -17.37 -11.48
CA ASP A 46 4.04 -17.33 -10.21
C ASP A 46 4.15 -18.64 -9.40
N LYS A 47 4.34 -19.77 -10.07
CA LYS A 47 4.48 -21.08 -9.40
C LYS A 47 5.80 -21.18 -8.63
N SER A 48 6.82 -20.46 -9.10
CA SER A 48 8.12 -20.42 -8.44
C SER A 48 8.08 -19.75 -7.07
N VAL A 49 7.10 -18.87 -6.83
CA VAL A 49 6.94 -18.16 -5.55
C VAL A 49 6.67 -19.17 -4.42
N GLY A 50 5.72 -20.07 -4.61
CA GLY A 50 5.41 -21.10 -3.62
C GLY A 50 6.59 -22.03 -3.35
N ALA A 51 7.25 -22.52 -4.42
CA ALA A 51 8.42 -23.38 -4.29
C ALA A 51 9.59 -22.70 -3.55
N ALA A 52 9.82 -21.41 -3.83
CA ALA A 52 10.85 -20.63 -3.14
C ALA A 52 10.51 -20.43 -1.65
N LEU A 53 9.24 -20.15 -1.31
CA LEU A 53 8.79 -20.05 0.09
C LEU A 53 8.97 -21.37 0.85
N ASP A 54 8.64 -22.51 0.24
CA ASP A 54 8.86 -23.83 0.84
C ASP A 54 10.35 -24.09 1.09
N ALA A 55 11.20 -23.70 0.13
CA ALA A 55 12.65 -23.84 0.27
C ALA A 55 13.21 -22.88 1.34
N MET A 56 12.67 -21.68 1.51
CA MET A 56 13.02 -20.75 2.59
C MET A 56 12.61 -21.31 3.95
N LYS A 57 11.40 -21.84 4.06
CA LYS A 57 10.91 -22.50 5.28
C LYS A 57 11.77 -23.68 5.66
N ALA A 58 12.10 -24.55 4.71
CA ALA A 58 12.99 -25.71 4.97
C ALA A 58 14.39 -25.32 5.39
N ALA A 59 14.88 -24.16 4.93
CA ALA A 59 16.21 -23.64 5.29
C ALA A 59 16.19 -22.80 6.57
N ASN A 60 15.05 -22.55 7.20
CA ASN A 60 14.87 -21.58 8.28
C ASN A 60 15.49 -20.21 7.91
N ALA A 61 15.19 -19.72 6.70
CA ALA A 61 15.73 -18.47 6.22
C ALA A 61 15.29 -17.32 7.14
N ASP A 62 16.24 -16.43 7.43
CA ASP A 62 16.10 -15.24 8.26
C ASP A 62 16.85 -14.12 7.51
N SER A 63 16.11 -13.30 6.81
CA SER A 63 16.67 -12.36 5.83
C SER A 63 17.26 -11.11 6.45
N ASP A 64 16.79 -10.71 7.63
CA ASP A 64 17.25 -9.53 8.35
C ASP A 64 18.15 -9.86 9.55
N GLY A 65 18.23 -11.14 9.93
CA GLY A 65 19.15 -11.63 10.94
C GLY A 65 18.72 -11.38 12.39
N ASP A 66 17.42 -11.20 12.63
CA ASP A 66 16.89 -10.91 13.98
C ASP A 66 16.61 -12.18 14.82
N GLY A 67 16.73 -13.36 14.22
CA GLY A 67 16.50 -14.66 14.86
C GLY A 67 15.08 -15.19 14.69
N VAL A 68 14.20 -14.50 13.99
CA VAL A 68 12.89 -14.98 13.58
C VAL A 68 12.95 -15.36 12.10
N THR A 69 12.36 -16.47 11.71
CA THR A 69 12.42 -16.88 10.30
C THR A 69 11.43 -16.10 9.45
N ASP A 70 11.78 -15.79 8.21
CA ASP A 70 10.97 -15.02 7.25
C ASP A 70 9.52 -15.53 7.16
N VAL A 71 9.33 -16.86 7.10
CA VAL A 71 7.98 -17.45 7.02
C VAL A 71 7.21 -17.27 8.33
N ALA A 72 7.88 -17.30 9.47
CA ALA A 72 7.24 -17.04 10.76
C ALA A 72 6.81 -15.59 10.87
N GLU A 73 7.64 -14.65 10.41
CA GLU A 73 7.33 -13.23 10.39
C GLU A 73 6.13 -12.94 9.47
N LEU A 74 6.13 -13.45 8.25
CA LEU A 74 4.99 -13.31 7.34
C LEU A 74 3.70 -13.85 7.98
N THR A 75 3.77 -14.99 8.66
CA THR A 75 2.59 -15.55 9.35
C THR A 75 2.14 -14.66 10.50
N ALA A 76 3.05 -13.97 11.16
CA ALA A 76 2.77 -13.00 12.24
C ALA A 76 2.39 -11.60 11.72
N GLY A 77 2.50 -11.35 10.41
CA GLY A 77 2.28 -10.05 9.78
C GLY A 77 3.39 -9.04 10.10
N THR A 78 4.61 -9.52 10.35
CA THR A 78 5.81 -8.69 10.50
C THR A 78 6.66 -8.69 9.24
N ASP A 79 7.60 -7.75 9.14
CA ASP A 79 8.39 -7.48 7.93
C ASP A 79 9.74 -8.20 7.99
N PRO A 80 9.97 -9.25 7.19
CA PRO A 80 11.21 -10.00 7.18
C PRO A 80 12.42 -9.25 6.57
N ASN A 81 12.26 -7.96 6.29
CA ASN A 81 13.35 -7.09 5.84
C ASN A 81 13.87 -6.16 6.94
N ASN A 82 13.19 -6.11 8.10
CA ASN A 82 13.49 -5.17 9.17
C ASN A 82 13.55 -5.87 10.52
N PRO A 83 14.71 -5.88 11.18
CA PRO A 83 14.89 -6.55 12.47
C PRO A 83 13.86 -6.10 13.52
N GLY A 84 13.21 -7.07 14.16
CA GLY A 84 12.23 -6.84 15.21
C GLY A 84 10.77 -6.84 14.73
N PRO A 85 9.79 -6.65 15.62
CA PRO A 85 8.37 -6.86 15.33
C PRO A 85 7.75 -5.69 14.54
N VAL A 86 8.40 -5.28 13.47
CA VAL A 86 7.91 -4.24 12.57
C VAL A 86 6.76 -4.81 11.75
N LYS A 87 5.57 -4.22 11.88
CA LYS A 87 4.41 -4.65 11.11
C LYS A 87 4.57 -4.30 9.63
N LEU A 88 4.25 -5.25 8.77
CA LEU A 88 4.08 -4.97 7.35
C LEU A 88 2.97 -3.91 7.17
N PRO A 89 3.18 -2.90 6.31
CA PRO A 89 2.13 -1.95 6.00
C PRO A 89 0.93 -2.72 5.43
N SER A 90 -0.22 -2.65 6.10
CA SER A 90 -1.45 -3.28 5.63
C SER A 90 -1.86 -2.65 4.30
N GLY A 91 -1.74 -3.47 3.27
CA GLY A 91 -2.28 -3.34 1.93
C GLY A 91 -2.66 -1.95 1.42
N GLU A 92 -1.69 -1.14 0.99
CA GLU A 92 -1.94 -0.34 -0.19
C GLU A 92 -1.85 -1.30 -1.38
N GLN A 93 -2.99 -1.79 -1.81
CA GLN A 93 -3.05 -2.46 -3.11
C GLN A 93 -2.53 -1.44 -4.13
N PRO A 94 -1.43 -1.73 -4.84
CA PRO A 94 -1.06 -0.89 -5.95
C PRO A 94 -2.27 -0.89 -6.90
N GLY A 95 -2.83 0.28 -7.14
CA GLY A 95 -3.91 0.44 -8.08
C GLY A 95 -3.42 0.13 -9.49
N TYR A 96 -3.29 -1.14 -9.83
CA TYR A 96 -3.23 -1.59 -11.21
C TYR A 96 -4.63 -1.51 -11.79
N GLY A 97 -5.04 -0.30 -12.14
CA GLY A 97 -6.28 -0.02 -12.81
C GLY A 97 -6.04 1.03 -13.87
N CYS A 98 -6.01 0.61 -15.12
CA CYS A 98 -6.63 1.40 -16.17
C CYS A 98 -8.12 1.45 -15.83
N GLY A 99 -8.53 2.32 -14.92
CA GLY A 99 -9.91 2.42 -14.49
C GLY A 99 -9.97 3.41 -13.34
N GLY A 100 -10.64 4.53 -13.58
CA GLY A 100 -10.74 5.64 -12.65
C GLY A 100 -11.08 5.17 -11.25
N SER A 101 -10.38 5.75 -10.29
CA SER A 101 -10.74 5.67 -8.88
C SER A 101 -12.23 5.98 -8.75
N ALA A 102 -13.01 5.00 -8.31
CA ALA A 102 -14.38 5.30 -7.92
C ALA A 102 -14.30 6.38 -6.83
N PRO A 103 -15.03 7.49 -6.94
CA PRO A 103 -15.00 8.53 -5.93
C PRO A 103 -15.47 7.92 -4.62
N ASP A 104 -14.66 8.08 -3.57
CA ASP A 104 -15.02 7.68 -2.21
C ASP A 104 -16.35 8.34 -1.82
N PRO A 105 -17.41 7.56 -1.60
CA PRO A 105 -18.72 8.13 -1.27
C PRO A 105 -18.74 8.81 0.10
N THR A 106 -17.67 8.70 0.90
CA THR A 106 -17.56 9.33 2.22
C THR A 106 -16.84 10.67 2.17
N ARG A 107 -16.15 11.01 1.08
CA ARG A 107 -15.50 12.29 0.92
C ARG A 107 -16.52 13.35 0.52
N ARG A 108 -17.25 13.86 1.47
CA ARG A 108 -18.03 15.10 1.34
C ARG A 108 -17.04 16.27 1.21
N GLU A 109 -16.51 16.49 0.03
CA GLU A 109 -15.96 17.79 -0.30
C GLU A 109 -17.12 18.76 -0.24
N GLY A 110 -17.01 19.74 0.67
CA GLY A 110 -18.03 20.77 0.85
C GLY A 110 -18.16 21.65 -0.41
N TYR A 111 -18.87 21.14 -1.40
CA TYR A 111 -19.27 21.93 -2.55
C TYR A 111 -20.35 22.89 -2.09
N LEU A 112 -19.95 24.12 -1.74
CA LEU A 112 -20.90 25.20 -1.53
C LEU A 112 -21.52 25.53 -2.89
N PRO A 113 -22.84 25.38 -3.07
CA PRO A 113 -23.47 25.66 -4.33
C PRO A 113 -23.28 27.16 -4.68
N PRO A 114 -23.09 27.49 -5.97
CA PRO A 114 -22.80 28.87 -6.40
C PRO A 114 -23.87 29.91 -6.00
N LEU A 115 -25.05 29.49 -5.55
CA LEU A 115 -26.10 30.35 -5.03
C LEU A 115 -25.76 31.04 -3.70
N ALA A 116 -24.84 30.52 -2.89
CA ALA A 116 -24.43 31.15 -1.64
C ALA A 116 -23.56 32.40 -1.88
N ILE A 117 -22.88 32.48 -3.02
CA ILE A 117 -22.03 33.64 -3.38
C ILE A 117 -22.87 34.83 -3.82
N LEU A 118 -24.02 34.60 -4.45
CA LEU A 118 -24.96 35.67 -4.89
C LEU A 118 -25.63 36.36 -3.69
N ALA A 119 -25.92 35.65 -2.60
CA ALA A 119 -26.53 36.24 -1.42
C ALA A 119 -25.61 37.23 -0.69
N LEU A 120 -24.29 36.99 -0.67
CA LEU A 120 -23.32 37.87 -0.06
C LEU A 120 -23.14 39.20 -0.83
N PHE A 121 -23.27 39.17 -2.15
CA PHE A 121 -23.17 40.36 -2.96
C PHE A 121 -24.45 41.24 -2.89
N ALA A 122 -25.64 40.64 -2.75
CA ALA A 122 -26.88 41.37 -2.61
C ALA A 122 -26.96 42.11 -1.26
N PHE A 123 -26.48 41.49 -0.16
CA PHE A 123 -26.51 42.14 1.15
C PHE A 123 -25.57 43.34 1.24
N ARG A 124 -24.42 43.30 0.54
CA ARG A 124 -23.46 44.40 0.54
C ARG A 124 -23.91 45.61 -0.28
N ARG A 125 -24.86 45.42 -1.20
CA ARG A 125 -25.41 46.50 -2.01
C ARG A 125 -26.55 47.26 -1.31
N LEU A 126 -27.30 46.59 -0.43
CA LEU A 126 -28.38 47.20 0.36
C LEU A 126 -27.86 48.07 1.52
N SER A 127 -26.74 47.71 2.17
CA SER A 127 -26.21 48.51 3.24
C SER A 127 -25.48 49.79 2.81
N ARG A 128 -25.27 50.00 1.50
CA ARG A 128 -24.66 51.24 0.97
C ARG A 128 -25.68 52.30 0.52
N ARG A 129 -27.00 52.01 0.57
CA ARG A 129 -28.04 52.97 0.16
C ARG A 129 -28.74 53.66 1.33
N GLY A 130 -28.34 53.37 2.58
CA GLY A 130 -28.98 53.94 3.76
C GLY A 130 -28.19 55.08 4.44
N GLY A 131 -27.37 55.82 3.72
CA GLY A 131 -26.55 56.88 4.31
C GLY A 131 -26.53 58.19 3.49
N ALA A 132 -27.70 58.81 3.25
CA ALA A 132 -27.74 60.19 2.80
C ALA A 132 -29.14 60.77 3.11
N SER A 133 -29.30 61.39 4.25
CA SER A 133 -30.25 62.49 4.51
C SER A 133 -30.04 63.07 5.90
N SER A 134 -29.64 64.29 5.91
CA SER A 134 -29.64 65.38 6.90
C SER A 134 -28.31 65.71 7.50
#